data_323f7ad66fbc9d2636a62b8e15167dbb
#
_entry.id   323f7ad66fbc9d2636a62b8e15167dbb
#
_cell.length_a   1.000
_cell.length_b   1.000
_cell.length_c   1.000
_cell.angle_alpha   90.00
_cell.angle_beta   90.00
_cell.angle_gamma   90.00
#
_symmetry.space_group_name_H-M   'P 1'
#
loop_
_entity.id
_entity.type
_entity.pdbx_description
1 polymer ?
#
loop_
_entity_poly.entity_id
_entity_poly.type
_entity_poly.pdbx_seq_one_letter_code
_entity_poly.pdbx_strand_id
1 'polypeptide(L)'
;MHERNGWDPFWAALLAALLVLVPLVGGTVLLSRRQLRTQLRQAARSESGIPIRLPKADDRLTVLLCIPDQQPGFLLLYLNASQNCVDLLSIPAQTLVSFGGDTAPLARCYAAAGPARCREALTRALALPEDTRYLALSPAVLERIAARYGPVRVSFSGALTEAQLDRYGRSRTVQGIGAGDAHSFLCQLQADPALPPERAAAARGAVWDAFFRQNLDLLPATLPAALRAVSSSLLTDLTALDLDTLDRTLEFLAQNAAAVDTRALPGEWTGAGHALTEASRAAVQTFFNVSPTEAQAPSASEP
;
A
#
# COMPACT_ATOMS: atom_id res chain seq x y z
N MET A 1 -21.47 -11.58 64.86
CA MET A 1 -20.07 -11.19 64.56
C MET A 1 -19.81 -11.52 63.11
N HIS A 2 -19.85 -10.50 62.23
CA HIS A 2 -19.52 -10.65 60.80
C HIS A 2 -18.03 -10.33 60.66
N GLU A 3 -17.22 -11.33 60.36
CA GLU A 3 -15.83 -11.12 59.95
C GLU A 3 -15.83 -10.33 58.65
N ARG A 4 -15.43 -9.09 58.70
CA ARG A 4 -15.13 -8.27 57.52
C ARG A 4 -13.84 -8.85 56.92
N ASN A 5 -14.01 -9.54 55.79
CA ASN A 5 -12.86 -10.01 54.97
C ASN A 5 -11.99 -8.81 54.63
N GLY A 6 -10.74 -8.78 55.13
CA GLY A 6 -9.77 -7.70 54.89
C GLY A 6 -9.30 -7.57 53.42
N TRP A 7 -9.92 -8.29 52.50
CA TRP A 7 -9.62 -8.27 51.06
C TRP A 7 -10.40 -7.19 50.30
N ASP A 8 -11.56 -6.75 50.82
CA ASP A 8 -12.38 -5.71 50.16
C ASP A 8 -11.65 -4.34 50.02
N PRO A 9 -10.95 -3.82 51.05
CA PRO A 9 -10.23 -2.56 50.93
C PRO A 9 -9.01 -2.65 49.98
N PHE A 10 -8.39 -3.82 49.86
CA PHE A 10 -7.27 -4.03 48.95
C PHE A 10 -7.73 -3.96 47.49
N TRP A 11 -8.81 -4.64 47.14
CA TRP A 11 -9.36 -4.61 45.78
C TRP A 11 -9.90 -3.25 45.41
N ALA A 12 -10.54 -2.51 46.36
CA ALA A 12 -11.00 -1.16 46.14
C ALA A 12 -9.83 -0.19 45.89
N ALA A 13 -8.73 -0.31 46.64
CA ALA A 13 -7.51 0.47 46.42
C ALA A 13 -6.82 0.15 45.09
N LEU A 14 -6.75 -1.14 44.71
CA LEU A 14 -6.19 -1.59 43.46
C LEU A 14 -6.99 -1.08 42.25
N LEU A 15 -8.33 -1.15 42.31
CA LEU A 15 -9.21 -0.63 41.25
C LEU A 15 -9.10 0.90 41.14
N ALA A 16 -9.04 1.61 42.26
CA ALA A 16 -8.86 3.08 42.27
C ALA A 16 -7.50 3.47 41.66
N ALA A 17 -6.43 2.76 42.01
CA ALA A 17 -5.11 2.98 41.43
C ALA A 17 -5.07 2.68 39.89
N LEU A 18 -5.72 1.60 39.44
CA LEU A 18 -5.84 1.25 38.03
C LEU A 18 -6.65 2.30 37.25
N LEU A 19 -7.71 2.82 37.83
CA LEU A 19 -8.58 3.82 37.23
C LEU A 19 -7.89 5.18 37.04
N VAL A 20 -6.85 5.47 37.84
CA VAL A 20 -6.03 6.68 37.70
C VAL A 20 -4.85 6.42 36.79
N LEU A 21 -4.19 5.25 36.90
CA LEU A 21 -2.95 4.92 36.20
C LEU A 21 -3.19 4.66 34.69
N VAL A 22 -4.30 4.00 34.33
CA VAL A 22 -4.63 3.68 32.94
C VAL A 22 -4.83 4.94 32.08
N PRO A 23 -5.63 5.95 32.48
CA PRO A 23 -5.76 7.18 31.70
C PRO A 23 -4.48 8.03 31.71
N LEU A 24 -3.69 7.97 32.79
CA LEU A 24 -2.43 8.71 32.89
C LEU A 24 -1.37 8.15 31.93
N VAL A 25 -1.21 6.84 31.88
CA VAL A 25 -0.29 6.16 30.94
C VAL A 25 -0.82 6.25 29.50
N GLY A 26 -2.11 6.02 29.31
CA GLY A 26 -2.74 6.16 27.99
C GLY A 26 -2.67 7.59 27.46
N GLY A 27 -2.91 8.58 28.31
CA GLY A 27 -2.80 10.00 27.98
C GLY A 27 -1.36 10.43 27.63
N THR A 28 -0.37 9.98 28.38
CA THR A 28 1.04 10.29 28.08
C THR A 28 1.51 9.66 26.78
N VAL A 29 1.12 8.43 26.47
CA VAL A 29 1.45 7.78 25.18
C VAL A 29 0.79 8.49 24.00
N LEU A 30 -0.47 8.91 24.14
CA LEU A 30 -1.17 9.66 23.08
C LEU A 30 -0.60 11.07 22.90
N LEU A 31 -0.24 11.75 23.98
CA LEU A 31 0.39 13.07 23.94
C LEU A 31 1.82 12.99 23.37
N SER A 32 2.61 12.00 23.75
CA SER A 32 3.95 11.78 23.24
C SER A 32 3.94 11.50 21.73
N ARG A 33 2.96 10.71 21.24
CA ARG A 33 2.78 10.47 19.81
C ARG A 33 2.35 11.72 19.04
N ARG A 34 1.48 12.57 19.64
CA ARG A 34 1.10 13.86 19.05
C ARG A 34 2.26 14.86 19.08
N GLN A 35 3.03 14.92 20.16
CA GLN A 35 4.21 15.79 20.26
C GLN A 35 5.32 15.37 19.33
N LEU A 36 5.57 14.07 19.19
CA LEU A 36 6.55 13.56 18.23
C LEU A 36 6.17 13.90 16.78
N ARG A 37 4.88 13.77 16.44
CA ARG A 37 4.37 14.19 15.12
C ARG A 37 4.48 15.69 14.90
N THR A 38 4.21 16.52 15.91
CA THR A 38 4.36 17.98 15.81
C THR A 38 5.84 18.40 15.79
N GLN A 39 6.70 17.76 16.55
CA GLN A 39 8.14 18.03 16.52
C GLN A 39 8.79 17.60 15.20
N LEU A 40 8.41 16.43 14.65
CA LEU A 40 8.85 16.02 13.31
C LEU A 40 8.36 16.97 12.22
N ARG A 41 7.12 17.45 12.33
CA ARG A 41 6.58 18.49 11.42
C ARG A 41 7.28 19.84 11.59
N GLN A 42 7.64 20.22 12.81
CA GLN A 42 8.37 21.45 13.09
C GLN A 42 9.84 21.34 12.71
N ALA A 43 10.50 20.22 12.96
CA ALA A 43 11.87 19.98 12.49
C ALA A 43 11.93 19.98 10.96
N ALA A 44 10.97 19.32 10.30
CA ALA A 44 10.86 19.38 8.85
C ALA A 44 10.58 20.81 8.31
N ARG A 45 9.91 21.67 9.09
CA ARG A 45 9.65 23.07 8.72
C ARG A 45 10.78 24.04 9.08
N SER A 46 11.55 23.79 10.12
CA SER A 46 12.58 24.74 10.61
C SER A 46 13.93 24.59 9.91
N GLU A 47 14.20 23.49 9.21
CA GLU A 47 15.37 23.38 8.33
C GLU A 47 15.18 24.05 6.97
N SER A 48 14.00 24.57 6.70
CA SER A 48 13.67 25.07 5.38
C SER A 48 13.58 26.59 5.33
N GLY A 49 14.76 27.21 5.15
CA GLY A 49 14.82 28.23 4.10
C GLY A 49 14.69 27.49 2.76
N ILE A 50 13.52 26.88 2.51
CA ILE A 50 13.31 25.96 1.38
C ILE A 50 13.43 26.78 0.10
N PRO A 51 14.44 26.54 -0.75
CA PRO A 51 14.27 26.90 -2.13
C PRO A 51 13.06 26.12 -2.62
N ILE A 52 12.04 26.83 -3.11
CA ILE A 52 10.89 26.21 -3.78
C ILE A 52 11.48 25.39 -4.94
N ARG A 53 11.71 24.11 -4.73
CA ARG A 53 12.17 23.20 -5.77
C ARG A 53 10.95 22.88 -6.62
N LEU A 54 10.92 23.42 -7.81
CA LEU A 54 9.96 22.98 -8.80
C LEU A 54 10.20 21.49 -9.10
N PRO A 55 9.15 20.67 -9.19
CA PRO A 55 9.31 19.27 -9.52
C PRO A 55 9.90 19.15 -10.92
N LYS A 56 10.82 18.22 -11.07
CA LYS A 56 11.35 17.86 -12.39
C LYS A 56 10.44 16.82 -13.03
N ALA A 57 10.45 16.73 -14.35
CA ALA A 57 9.73 15.71 -15.08
C ALA A 57 10.12 14.28 -14.65
N ASP A 58 11.35 14.11 -14.14
CA ASP A 58 11.89 12.83 -13.66
C ASP A 58 11.56 12.53 -12.19
N ASP A 59 10.93 13.48 -11.46
CA ASP A 59 10.47 13.24 -10.09
C ASP A 59 9.16 12.44 -10.11
N ARG A 60 9.25 11.26 -10.68
CA ARG A 60 8.19 10.25 -10.76
C ARG A 60 8.74 8.86 -10.53
N LEU A 61 7.94 7.97 -10.01
CA LEU A 61 8.33 6.58 -9.77
C LEU A 61 7.12 5.66 -9.91
N THR A 62 7.27 4.61 -10.74
CA THR A 62 6.28 3.54 -10.86
C THR A 62 6.86 2.26 -10.26
N VAL A 63 6.17 1.68 -9.28
CA VAL A 63 6.64 0.49 -8.57
C VAL A 63 5.54 -0.57 -8.51
N LEU A 64 5.84 -1.78 -8.96
CA LEU A 64 5.03 -2.95 -8.67
C LEU A 64 5.39 -3.47 -7.29
N LEU A 65 4.53 -3.25 -6.33
CA LEU A 65 4.63 -3.80 -4.98
C LEU A 65 4.06 -5.21 -4.95
N CYS A 66 4.89 -6.17 -4.53
CA CYS A 66 4.51 -7.56 -4.35
C CYS A 66 4.59 -7.94 -2.87
N ILE A 67 3.56 -8.58 -2.34
CA ILE A 67 3.56 -9.14 -1.00
C ILE A 67 3.47 -10.66 -1.16
N PRO A 68 4.61 -11.39 -1.06
CA PRO A 68 4.64 -12.83 -1.21
C PRO A 68 3.91 -13.52 -0.06
N ASP A 69 3.00 -14.41 -0.42
CA ASP A 69 2.32 -15.33 0.49
C ASP A 69 1.75 -16.49 -0.35
N GLN A 70 1.03 -17.41 0.30
CA GLN A 70 0.23 -18.43 -0.40
C GLN A 70 -0.74 -17.79 -1.40
N GLN A 71 -1.28 -16.63 -1.04
CA GLN A 71 -2.09 -15.76 -1.88
C GLN A 71 -1.38 -14.42 -2.06
N PRO A 72 -0.48 -14.28 -3.04
CA PRO A 72 0.31 -13.08 -3.19
C PRO A 72 -0.55 -11.85 -3.48
N GLY A 73 -0.16 -10.74 -2.90
CA GLY A 73 -0.79 -9.43 -3.14
C GLY A 73 0.01 -8.60 -4.13
N PHE A 74 -0.69 -7.93 -5.06
CA PHE A 74 -0.06 -7.04 -6.05
C PHE A 74 -0.71 -5.67 -6.02
N LEU A 75 0.13 -4.64 -6.06
CA LEU A 75 -0.27 -3.25 -6.14
C LEU A 75 0.71 -2.50 -7.05
N LEU A 76 0.20 -1.76 -8.01
CA LEU A 76 1.02 -0.83 -8.78
C LEU A 76 0.86 0.55 -8.15
N LEU A 77 1.99 1.12 -7.73
CA LEU A 77 2.11 2.44 -7.13
C LEU A 77 2.72 3.39 -8.16
N TYR A 78 2.08 4.53 -8.38
CA TYR A 78 2.60 5.64 -9.17
C TYR A 78 2.68 6.88 -8.31
N LEU A 79 3.88 7.43 -8.20
CA LEU A 79 4.18 8.68 -7.53
C LEU A 79 4.62 9.68 -8.58
N ASN A 80 3.97 10.84 -8.64
CA ASN A 80 4.31 11.86 -9.62
C ASN A 80 4.24 13.26 -9.01
N ALA A 81 5.41 13.87 -8.81
CA ALA A 81 5.51 15.22 -8.26
C ALA A 81 4.96 16.28 -9.22
N SER A 82 5.16 16.13 -10.54
CA SER A 82 4.68 17.14 -11.50
C SER A 82 3.15 17.20 -11.61
N GLN A 83 2.47 16.09 -11.36
CA GLN A 83 1.02 15.98 -11.32
C GLN A 83 0.44 16.09 -9.91
N ASN A 84 1.29 16.14 -8.90
CA ASN A 84 0.93 16.17 -7.48
C ASN A 84 -0.04 15.03 -7.09
N CYS A 85 0.25 13.79 -7.52
CA CYS A 85 -0.61 12.64 -7.26
C CYS A 85 0.15 11.42 -6.74
N VAL A 86 -0.58 10.59 -6.00
CA VAL A 86 -0.25 9.23 -5.58
C VAL A 86 -1.36 8.32 -6.09
N ASP A 87 -1.07 7.57 -7.13
CA ASP A 87 -2.05 6.69 -7.75
C ASP A 87 -1.75 5.22 -7.41
N LEU A 88 -2.78 4.51 -6.97
CA LEU A 88 -2.70 3.13 -6.49
C LEU A 88 -3.62 2.24 -7.33
N LEU A 89 -3.06 1.24 -7.99
CA LEU A 89 -3.82 0.26 -8.75
C LEU A 89 -3.70 -1.12 -8.13
N SER A 90 -4.76 -1.60 -7.52
CA SER A 90 -4.81 -2.95 -6.96
C SER A 90 -5.00 -3.99 -8.05
N ILE A 91 -4.09 -4.96 -8.13
CA ILE A 91 -4.07 -5.99 -9.17
C ILE A 91 -4.50 -7.32 -8.57
N PRO A 92 -5.56 -7.99 -9.09
CA PRO A 92 -5.93 -9.32 -8.67
C PRO A 92 -4.83 -10.35 -8.93
N ALA A 93 -4.58 -11.25 -7.99
CA ALA A 93 -3.58 -12.31 -8.14
C ALA A 93 -3.88 -13.29 -9.30
N GLN A 94 -5.15 -13.40 -9.67
CA GLN A 94 -5.67 -14.19 -10.78
C GLN A 94 -5.59 -13.49 -12.13
N THR A 95 -4.99 -12.27 -12.21
CA THR A 95 -4.82 -11.55 -13.48
C THR A 95 -4.00 -12.40 -14.45
N LEU A 96 -4.58 -12.64 -15.63
CA LEU A 96 -3.98 -13.48 -16.66
C LEU A 96 -2.90 -12.69 -17.41
N VAL A 97 -1.70 -13.25 -17.42
CA VAL A 97 -0.52 -12.68 -18.11
C VAL A 97 0.17 -13.73 -18.98
N SER A 98 0.88 -13.29 -20.00
CA SER A 98 1.70 -14.18 -20.81
C SER A 98 2.92 -14.64 -20.02
N PHE A 99 3.06 -15.96 -19.84
CA PHE A 99 4.15 -16.58 -19.10
C PHE A 99 4.57 -17.92 -19.72
N GLY A 100 5.84 -18.05 -20.12
CA GLY A 100 6.38 -19.30 -20.66
C GLY A 100 5.78 -19.76 -22.00
N GLY A 101 5.19 -18.87 -22.78
CA GLY A 101 4.46 -19.19 -24.02
C GLY A 101 2.96 -19.42 -23.83
N ASP A 102 2.51 -19.58 -22.60
CA ASP A 102 1.12 -19.77 -22.23
C ASP A 102 0.54 -18.53 -21.54
N THR A 103 -0.76 -18.58 -21.26
CA THR A 103 -1.42 -17.62 -20.38
C THR A 103 -1.59 -18.22 -18.99
N ALA A 104 -1.14 -17.51 -17.95
CA ALA A 104 -1.21 -17.99 -16.59
C ALA A 104 -1.60 -16.86 -15.61
N PRO A 105 -2.20 -17.18 -14.46
CA PRO A 105 -2.43 -16.22 -13.39
C PRO A 105 -1.13 -15.59 -12.89
N LEU A 106 -1.16 -14.32 -12.55
CA LEU A 106 -0.02 -13.56 -12.02
C LEU A 106 0.59 -14.21 -10.78
N ALA A 107 -0.25 -14.79 -9.91
CA ALA A 107 0.20 -15.57 -8.74
C ALA A 107 1.08 -16.77 -9.14
N ARG A 108 0.73 -17.48 -10.22
CA ARG A 108 1.53 -18.60 -10.74
C ARG A 108 2.85 -18.10 -11.34
N CYS A 109 2.79 -16.98 -12.06
CA CYS A 109 4.00 -16.33 -12.58
C CYS A 109 4.94 -15.94 -11.43
N TYR A 110 4.40 -15.37 -10.34
CA TYR A 110 5.19 -15.01 -9.16
C TYR A 110 5.84 -16.23 -8.51
N ALA A 111 5.07 -17.29 -8.28
CA ALA A 111 5.57 -18.52 -7.65
C ALA A 111 6.68 -19.21 -8.47
N ALA A 112 6.57 -19.15 -9.78
CA ALA A 112 7.52 -19.81 -10.67
C ALA A 112 8.79 -18.98 -10.98
N ALA A 113 8.69 -17.65 -11.05
CA ALA A 113 9.77 -16.80 -11.58
C ALA A 113 9.95 -15.47 -10.83
N GLY A 114 9.23 -15.25 -9.73
CA GLY A 114 9.39 -14.12 -8.84
C GLY A 114 8.88 -12.77 -9.36
N PRO A 115 9.17 -11.68 -8.62
CA PRO A 115 8.58 -10.36 -8.88
C PRO A 115 9.09 -9.71 -10.18
N ALA A 116 10.33 -9.94 -10.56
CA ALA A 116 10.89 -9.37 -11.79
C ALA A 116 10.10 -9.80 -13.03
N ARG A 117 9.72 -11.09 -13.08
CA ARG A 117 8.95 -11.63 -14.21
C ARG A 117 7.51 -11.14 -14.19
N CYS A 118 6.92 -10.98 -13.00
CA CYS A 118 5.59 -10.36 -12.86
C CYS A 118 5.59 -8.92 -13.39
N ARG A 119 6.60 -8.12 -13.02
CA ARG A 119 6.78 -6.77 -13.54
C ARG A 119 6.85 -6.77 -15.06
N GLU A 120 7.73 -7.60 -15.65
CA GLU A 120 7.89 -7.68 -17.10
C GLU A 120 6.59 -8.07 -17.82
N ALA A 121 5.88 -9.06 -17.29
CA ALA A 121 4.61 -9.52 -17.85
C ALA A 121 3.52 -8.44 -17.79
N LEU A 122 3.42 -7.73 -16.67
CA LEU A 122 2.46 -6.62 -16.51
C LEU A 122 2.85 -5.41 -17.35
N THR A 123 4.13 -5.06 -17.44
CA THR A 123 4.61 -3.95 -18.29
C THR A 123 4.21 -4.21 -19.74
N ARG A 124 4.41 -5.41 -20.24
CA ARG A 124 4.01 -5.79 -21.60
C ARG A 124 2.50 -5.82 -21.79
N ALA A 125 1.76 -6.37 -20.80
CA ALA A 125 0.32 -6.54 -20.91
C ALA A 125 -0.47 -5.22 -20.80
N LEU A 126 0.01 -4.29 -19.98
CA LEU A 126 -0.64 -3.01 -19.68
C LEU A 126 0.02 -1.80 -20.34
N ALA A 127 1.09 -2.02 -21.11
CA ALA A 127 1.92 -0.96 -21.72
C ALA A 127 2.43 0.04 -20.65
N LEU A 128 2.92 -0.48 -19.52
CA LEU A 128 3.49 0.36 -18.48
C LEU A 128 4.85 0.94 -18.93
N PRO A 129 5.31 2.05 -18.30
CA PRO A 129 6.62 2.60 -18.57
C PRO A 129 7.74 1.55 -18.35
N GLU A 130 8.76 1.57 -19.20
CA GLU A 130 9.90 0.62 -19.12
C GLU A 130 10.70 0.79 -17.82
N ASP A 131 10.69 1.98 -17.25
CA ASP A 131 11.31 2.33 -15.95
C ASP A 131 10.50 1.87 -14.74
N THR A 132 9.38 1.15 -14.95
CA THR A 132 8.62 0.53 -13.86
C THR A 132 9.51 -0.42 -13.07
N ARG A 133 9.64 -0.17 -11.76
CA ARG A 133 10.41 -0.98 -10.81
C ARG A 133 9.54 -2.02 -10.12
N TYR A 134 10.16 -2.97 -9.42
CA TYR A 134 9.43 -3.84 -8.51
C TYR A 134 10.02 -3.79 -7.09
N LEU A 135 9.17 -4.06 -6.12
CA LEU A 135 9.53 -4.18 -4.72
C LEU A 135 8.71 -5.31 -4.08
N ALA A 136 9.38 -6.39 -3.68
CA ALA A 136 8.74 -7.48 -2.97
C ALA A 136 9.09 -7.38 -1.47
N LEU A 137 8.05 -7.24 -0.66
CA LEU A 137 8.10 -7.12 0.80
C LEU A 137 7.46 -8.36 1.42
N SER A 138 8.22 -9.19 2.13
CA SER A 138 7.59 -10.25 2.92
C SER A 138 6.65 -9.66 3.97
N PRO A 139 5.61 -10.38 4.42
CA PRO A 139 4.68 -9.90 5.43
C PRO A 139 5.39 -9.38 6.69
N ALA A 140 6.43 -10.09 7.15
CA ALA A 140 7.21 -9.68 8.32
C ALA A 140 8.01 -8.38 8.10
N VAL A 141 8.53 -8.16 6.90
CA VAL A 141 9.22 -6.92 6.54
C VAL A 141 8.23 -5.77 6.42
N LEU A 142 7.08 -6.02 5.78
CA LEU A 142 5.99 -5.03 5.68
C LEU A 142 5.52 -4.61 7.07
N GLU A 143 5.29 -5.55 7.97
CA GLU A 143 4.87 -5.27 9.35
C GLU A 143 5.92 -4.44 10.11
N ARG A 144 7.20 -4.77 9.96
CA ARG A 144 8.31 -4.02 10.56
C ARG A 144 8.38 -2.58 10.06
N ILE A 145 8.18 -2.36 8.77
CA ILE A 145 8.12 -1.00 8.19
C ILE A 145 6.88 -0.28 8.70
N ALA A 146 5.72 -0.91 8.64
CA ALA A 146 4.45 -0.33 9.00
C ALA A 146 4.30 -0.01 10.50
N ALA A 147 5.02 -0.75 11.37
CA ALA A 147 5.04 -0.49 12.82
C ALA A 147 5.48 0.94 13.18
N ARG A 148 6.23 1.60 12.30
CA ARG A 148 6.68 2.99 12.47
C ARG A 148 5.53 4.01 12.34
N TYR A 149 4.49 3.64 11.62
CA TYR A 149 3.34 4.51 11.32
C TYR A 149 2.15 4.24 12.25
N GLY A 150 2.11 3.06 12.87
CA GLY A 150 1.01 2.58 13.68
C GLY A 150 -0.18 2.10 12.84
N PRO A 151 -1.32 1.77 13.49
CA PRO A 151 -2.51 1.30 12.80
C PRO A 151 -3.09 2.37 11.87
N VAL A 152 -3.55 1.95 10.69
CA VAL A 152 -4.27 2.82 9.76
C VAL A 152 -5.76 2.78 10.04
N ARG A 153 -6.44 3.91 9.85
CA ARG A 153 -7.89 4.03 9.99
C ARG A 153 -8.52 3.82 8.62
N VAL A 154 -9.11 2.65 8.40
CA VAL A 154 -9.68 2.25 7.12
C VAL A 154 -11.17 1.96 7.23
N SER A 155 -11.93 2.26 6.18
CA SER A 155 -13.28 1.78 5.96
C SER A 155 -13.30 0.83 4.77
N PHE A 156 -13.91 -0.32 4.94
CA PHE A 156 -14.07 -1.31 3.88
C PHE A 156 -15.45 -1.23 3.20
N SER A 157 -16.31 -0.29 3.59
CA SER A 157 -17.69 -0.16 3.05
C SER A 157 -17.74 0.11 1.55
N GLY A 158 -16.69 0.71 0.97
CA GLY A 158 -16.55 0.87 -0.48
C GLY A 158 -16.12 -0.39 -1.23
N ALA A 159 -15.47 -1.33 -0.53
CA ALA A 159 -14.94 -2.56 -1.10
C ALA A 159 -15.85 -3.78 -0.83
N LEU A 160 -16.45 -3.83 0.35
CA LEU A 160 -17.25 -4.97 0.82
C LEU A 160 -18.67 -4.51 1.16
N THR A 161 -19.65 -5.39 0.93
CA THR A 161 -21.03 -5.16 1.37
C THR A 161 -21.17 -5.32 2.89
N GLU A 162 -22.25 -4.80 3.48
CA GLU A 162 -22.51 -4.95 4.92
C GLU A 162 -22.55 -6.41 5.36
N ALA A 163 -23.22 -7.28 4.59
CA ALA A 163 -23.28 -8.71 4.87
C ALA A 163 -21.90 -9.38 4.82
N GLN A 164 -21.00 -8.93 3.92
CA GLN A 164 -19.63 -9.40 3.87
C GLN A 164 -18.83 -8.91 5.08
N LEU A 165 -18.98 -7.64 5.45
CA LEU A 165 -18.31 -7.09 6.63
C LEU A 165 -18.71 -7.84 7.91
N ASP A 166 -20.02 -8.09 8.09
CA ASP A 166 -20.54 -8.86 9.24
C ASP A 166 -19.98 -10.30 9.24
N ARG A 167 -19.93 -10.95 8.08
CA ARG A 167 -19.37 -12.30 7.92
C ARG A 167 -17.91 -12.40 8.35
N TYR A 168 -17.12 -11.37 8.09
CA TYR A 168 -15.71 -11.32 8.48
C TYR A 168 -15.45 -10.62 9.82
N GLY A 169 -16.49 -10.27 10.57
CA GLY A 169 -16.37 -9.60 11.87
C GLY A 169 -15.71 -8.22 11.77
N ARG A 170 -15.92 -7.51 10.65
CA ARG A 170 -15.36 -6.17 10.44
C ARG A 170 -16.41 -5.09 10.64
N SER A 171 -15.95 -3.93 11.13
CA SER A 171 -16.83 -2.78 11.33
C SER A 171 -17.35 -2.22 10.01
N ARG A 172 -18.61 -1.82 9.98
CA ARG A 172 -19.21 -1.06 8.88
C ARG A 172 -18.72 0.39 8.81
N THR A 173 -18.09 0.86 9.86
CA THR A 173 -17.50 2.20 9.95
C THR A 173 -15.97 2.12 9.86
N VAL A 174 -15.32 3.27 10.06
CA VAL A 174 -13.86 3.37 10.11
C VAL A 174 -13.32 2.60 11.31
N GLN A 175 -12.32 1.76 11.09
CA GLN A 175 -11.64 0.99 12.12
C GLN A 175 -10.13 1.14 12.02
N GLY A 176 -9.43 1.04 13.15
CA GLY A 176 -7.97 0.98 13.18
C GLY A 176 -7.50 -0.44 12.89
N ILE A 177 -6.60 -0.62 11.95
CA ILE A 177 -6.03 -1.93 11.59
C ILE A 177 -4.51 -1.85 11.51
N GLY A 178 -3.81 -2.76 12.18
CA GLY A 178 -2.35 -2.91 12.07
C GLY A 178 -1.96 -3.66 10.80
N ALA A 179 -0.68 -3.60 10.42
CA ALA A 179 -0.22 -4.21 9.16
C ALA A 179 -0.40 -5.74 9.13
N GLY A 180 -0.04 -6.45 10.20
CA GLY A 180 -0.21 -7.91 10.29
C GLY A 180 -1.68 -8.33 10.24
N ASP A 181 -2.56 -7.57 10.93
CA ASP A 181 -4.00 -7.80 10.93
C ASP A 181 -4.64 -7.50 9.56
N ALA A 182 -4.18 -6.42 8.90
CA ALA A 182 -4.59 -6.10 7.53
C ALA A 182 -4.16 -7.18 6.54
N HIS A 183 -2.91 -7.65 6.63
CA HIS A 183 -2.41 -8.71 5.78
C HIS A 183 -3.20 -10.01 5.96
N SER A 184 -3.38 -10.47 7.20
CA SER A 184 -4.16 -11.67 7.51
C SER A 184 -5.59 -11.58 6.99
N PHE A 185 -6.23 -10.43 7.17
CA PHE A 185 -7.58 -10.19 6.66
C PHE A 185 -7.64 -10.23 5.12
N LEU A 186 -6.70 -9.58 4.44
CA LEU A 186 -6.65 -9.58 2.97
C LEU A 186 -6.40 -10.99 2.40
N CYS A 187 -5.57 -11.81 3.06
CA CYS A 187 -5.38 -13.20 2.70
C CYS A 187 -6.67 -14.03 2.87
N GLN A 188 -7.40 -13.81 3.97
CA GLN A 188 -8.69 -14.45 4.21
C GLN A 188 -9.72 -14.10 3.12
N LEU A 189 -9.83 -12.82 2.74
CA LEU A 189 -10.71 -12.39 1.64
C LEU A 189 -10.33 -13.05 0.32
N GLN A 190 -9.04 -13.14 0.02
CA GLN A 190 -8.55 -13.69 -1.23
C GLN A 190 -8.71 -15.22 -1.31
N ALA A 191 -8.69 -15.90 -0.18
CA ALA A 191 -8.88 -17.36 -0.08
C ALA A 191 -10.36 -17.77 -0.11
N ASP A 192 -11.31 -16.86 0.08
CA ASP A 192 -12.73 -17.15 0.11
C ASP A 192 -13.31 -17.31 -1.32
N PRO A 193 -13.68 -18.52 -1.74
CA PRO A 193 -14.23 -18.76 -3.08
C PRO A 193 -15.60 -18.11 -3.30
N ALA A 194 -16.30 -17.74 -2.23
CA ALA A 194 -17.62 -17.08 -2.31
C ALA A 194 -17.50 -15.55 -2.44
N LEU A 195 -16.29 -14.99 -2.28
CA LEU A 195 -16.04 -13.56 -2.45
C LEU A 195 -15.53 -13.30 -3.86
N PRO A 196 -16.20 -12.43 -4.65
CA PRO A 196 -15.65 -11.99 -5.93
C PRO A 196 -14.23 -11.42 -5.77
N PRO A 197 -13.24 -11.88 -6.56
CA PRO A 197 -11.83 -11.49 -6.40
C PRO A 197 -11.58 -9.97 -6.52
N GLU A 198 -12.41 -9.26 -7.31
CA GLU A 198 -12.36 -7.79 -7.39
C GLU A 198 -12.66 -7.12 -6.04
N ARG A 199 -13.45 -7.74 -5.17
CA ARG A 199 -13.74 -7.25 -3.83
C ARG A 199 -12.52 -7.35 -2.93
N ALA A 200 -11.77 -8.46 -3.03
CA ALA A 200 -10.52 -8.62 -2.31
C ALA A 200 -9.46 -7.61 -2.80
N ALA A 201 -9.38 -7.37 -4.11
CA ALA A 201 -8.50 -6.34 -4.68
C ALA A 201 -8.90 -4.93 -4.23
N ALA A 202 -10.20 -4.60 -4.22
CA ALA A 202 -10.70 -3.32 -3.72
C ALA A 202 -10.40 -3.12 -2.22
N ALA A 203 -10.55 -4.16 -1.39
CA ALA A 203 -10.21 -4.10 0.03
C ALA A 203 -8.69 -3.85 0.24
N ARG A 204 -7.84 -4.45 -0.58
CA ARG A 204 -6.39 -4.17 -0.57
C ARG A 204 -6.13 -2.71 -0.94
N GLY A 205 -6.76 -2.21 -1.99
CA GLY A 205 -6.69 -0.81 -2.37
C GLY A 205 -7.07 0.12 -1.23
N ALA A 206 -8.18 -0.16 -0.51
CA ALA A 206 -8.63 0.64 0.61
C ALA A 206 -7.62 0.73 1.76
N VAL A 207 -6.88 -0.36 2.05
CA VAL A 207 -5.82 -0.35 3.08
C VAL A 207 -4.66 0.56 2.66
N TRP A 208 -4.21 0.44 1.41
CA TRP A 208 -3.11 1.26 0.89
C TRP A 208 -3.49 2.73 0.74
N ASP A 209 -4.71 3.02 0.27
CA ASP A 209 -5.26 4.38 0.24
C ASP A 209 -5.23 5.02 1.63
N ALA A 210 -5.76 4.29 2.63
CA ALA A 210 -5.76 4.75 4.01
C ALA A 210 -4.34 4.98 4.55
N PHE A 211 -3.39 4.11 4.20
CA PHE A 211 -1.99 4.23 4.60
C PHE A 211 -1.36 5.51 4.02
N PHE A 212 -1.47 5.72 2.72
CA PHE A 212 -0.88 6.90 2.07
C PHE A 212 -1.53 8.20 2.53
N ARG A 213 -2.87 8.28 2.56
CA ARG A 213 -3.59 9.49 3.03
C ARG A 213 -3.23 9.89 4.46
N GLN A 214 -3.03 8.92 5.34
CA GLN A 214 -2.78 9.22 6.76
C GLN A 214 -1.32 9.49 7.07
N ASN A 215 -0.41 9.01 6.24
CA ASN A 215 1.01 9.04 6.56
C ASN A 215 1.85 9.82 5.54
N LEU A 216 1.25 10.41 4.50
CA LEU A 216 1.97 11.10 3.44
C LEU A 216 3.00 12.10 3.98
N ASP A 217 2.63 12.86 5.02
CA ASP A 217 3.51 13.83 5.68
C ASP A 217 4.75 13.20 6.36
N LEU A 218 4.67 11.91 6.71
CA LEU A 218 5.73 11.19 7.42
C LEU A 218 6.60 10.35 6.47
N LEU A 219 6.08 10.00 5.30
CA LEU A 219 6.74 9.11 4.35
C LEU A 219 8.12 9.62 3.92
N PRO A 220 8.34 10.91 3.60
CA PRO A 220 9.66 11.38 3.17
C PRO A 220 10.75 11.12 4.22
N ALA A 221 10.46 11.44 5.47
CA ALA A 221 11.43 11.29 6.56
C ALA A 221 11.67 9.84 6.99
N THR A 222 10.81 8.88 6.59
CA THR A 222 10.80 7.55 7.18
C THR A 222 10.93 6.41 6.18
N LEU A 223 10.22 6.47 5.04
CA LEU A 223 10.13 5.34 4.11
C LEU A 223 11.46 5.03 3.41
N PRO A 224 12.19 6.00 2.82
CA PRO A 224 13.46 5.71 2.16
C PRO A 224 14.49 5.11 3.13
N ALA A 225 14.57 5.66 4.34
CA ALA A 225 15.46 5.13 5.38
C ALA A 225 15.04 3.72 5.85
N ALA A 226 13.72 3.47 5.96
CA ALA A 226 13.21 2.15 6.32
C ALA A 226 13.54 1.10 5.26
N LEU A 227 13.38 1.43 3.97
CA LEU A 227 13.72 0.54 2.85
C LEU A 227 15.23 0.26 2.81
N ARG A 228 16.08 1.27 3.01
CA ARG A 228 17.54 1.06 3.11
C ARG A 228 17.90 0.14 4.27
N ALA A 229 17.27 0.30 5.43
CA ALA A 229 17.54 -0.51 6.62
C ALA A 229 17.15 -1.99 6.48
N VAL A 230 16.22 -2.33 5.59
CA VAL A 230 15.79 -3.70 5.34
C VAL A 230 16.23 -4.21 3.95
N SER A 231 17.12 -3.50 3.27
CA SER A 231 17.52 -3.77 1.88
C SER A 231 17.99 -5.22 1.65
N SER A 232 18.69 -5.82 2.62
CA SER A 232 19.14 -7.22 2.56
C SER A 232 17.98 -8.25 2.60
N SER A 233 16.79 -7.83 2.99
CA SER A 233 15.58 -8.66 3.08
C SER A 233 14.54 -8.34 2.00
N LEU A 234 14.91 -7.50 1.03
CA LEU A 234 14.06 -7.11 -0.08
C LEU A 234 14.46 -7.85 -1.35
N LEU A 235 13.46 -8.18 -2.17
CA LEU A 235 13.69 -8.49 -3.59
C LEU A 235 13.22 -7.29 -4.39
N THR A 236 14.15 -6.56 -4.98
CA THR A 236 13.86 -5.32 -5.69
C THR A 236 14.91 -5.01 -6.75
N ASP A 237 14.51 -4.29 -7.79
CA ASP A 237 15.39 -3.63 -8.75
C ASP A 237 15.52 -2.12 -8.52
N LEU A 238 14.97 -1.60 -7.40
CA LEU A 238 15.19 -0.23 -7.00
C LEU A 238 16.68 0.01 -6.73
N THR A 239 17.23 1.00 -7.41
CA THR A 239 18.61 1.44 -7.24
C THR A 239 18.71 2.51 -6.14
N ALA A 240 19.93 2.90 -5.76
CA ALA A 240 20.12 4.04 -4.86
C ALA A 240 19.57 5.33 -5.45
N LEU A 241 19.67 5.52 -6.77
CA LEU A 241 19.13 6.68 -7.47
C LEU A 241 17.59 6.69 -7.43
N ASP A 242 16.94 5.53 -7.57
CA ASP A 242 15.49 5.41 -7.45
C ASP A 242 15.03 5.74 -6.02
N LEU A 243 15.79 5.35 -4.99
CA LEU A 243 15.50 5.71 -3.60
C LEU A 243 15.69 7.22 -3.33
N ASP A 244 16.64 7.86 -3.96
CA ASP A 244 16.81 9.32 -3.88
C ASP A 244 15.71 10.06 -4.66
N THR A 245 15.24 9.50 -5.77
CA THR A 245 14.07 10.00 -6.49
C THR A 245 12.80 9.83 -5.66
N LEU A 246 12.61 8.67 -5.02
CA LEU A 246 11.52 8.42 -4.09
C LEU A 246 11.47 9.46 -2.97
N ASP A 247 12.63 9.76 -2.36
CA ASP A 247 12.75 10.73 -1.27
C ASP A 247 12.28 12.12 -1.72
N ARG A 248 12.84 12.62 -2.83
CA ARG A 248 12.46 13.92 -3.39
C ARG A 248 11.00 14.00 -3.80
N THR A 249 10.51 12.95 -4.45
CA THR A 249 9.10 12.88 -4.90
C THR A 249 8.16 12.90 -3.71
N LEU A 250 8.41 12.08 -2.69
CA LEU A 250 7.61 12.05 -1.47
C LEU A 250 7.64 13.38 -0.72
N GLU A 251 8.81 14.04 -0.64
CA GLU A 251 8.93 15.36 -0.01
C GLU A 251 8.03 16.38 -0.70
N PHE A 252 8.05 16.43 -2.03
CA PHE A 252 7.18 17.32 -2.80
C PHE A 252 5.70 17.01 -2.59
N LEU A 253 5.31 15.74 -2.71
CA LEU A 253 3.92 15.29 -2.56
C LEU A 253 3.37 15.60 -1.16
N ALA A 254 4.18 15.40 -0.11
CA ALA A 254 3.81 15.71 1.26
C ALA A 254 3.63 17.22 1.48
N GLN A 255 4.53 18.05 0.94
CA GLN A 255 4.47 19.51 1.07
C GLN A 255 3.26 20.11 0.36
N ASN A 256 2.84 19.52 -0.75
CA ASN A 256 1.74 20.00 -1.58
C ASN A 256 0.41 19.26 -1.37
N ALA A 257 0.29 18.49 -0.28
CA ALA A 257 -0.91 17.74 0.07
C ALA A 257 -1.48 16.96 -1.15
N ALA A 258 -0.63 16.14 -1.76
CA ALA A 258 -0.96 15.43 -2.98
C ALA A 258 -2.26 14.62 -2.88
N ALA A 259 -2.99 14.56 -3.97
CA ALA A 259 -4.15 13.70 -4.09
C ALA A 259 -3.71 12.22 -4.06
N VAL A 260 -4.41 11.40 -3.30
CA VAL A 260 -4.27 9.94 -3.32
C VAL A 260 -5.50 9.37 -3.98
N ASP A 261 -5.34 8.63 -5.06
CA ASP A 261 -6.44 7.94 -5.73
C ASP A 261 -6.14 6.44 -5.84
N THR A 262 -7.20 5.64 -5.71
CA THR A 262 -7.06 4.18 -5.66
C THR A 262 -8.13 3.53 -6.52
N ARG A 263 -7.69 2.63 -7.39
CA ARG A 263 -8.58 1.86 -8.28
C ARG A 263 -8.21 0.38 -8.25
N ALA A 264 -9.18 -0.46 -8.62
CA ALA A 264 -8.92 -1.84 -8.97
C ALA A 264 -8.64 -1.93 -10.48
N LEU A 265 -7.73 -2.84 -10.87
CA LEU A 265 -7.44 -3.09 -12.28
C LEU A 265 -8.71 -3.60 -12.97
N PRO A 266 -9.24 -2.88 -13.98
CA PRO A 266 -10.39 -3.34 -14.72
C PRO A 266 -10.05 -4.54 -15.60
N GLY A 267 -11.04 -5.35 -15.94
CA GLY A 267 -10.92 -6.53 -16.79
C GLY A 267 -12.16 -7.40 -16.71
N GLU A 268 -12.12 -8.57 -17.34
CA GLU A 268 -13.22 -9.52 -17.39
C GLU A 268 -12.88 -10.79 -16.62
N TRP A 269 -13.80 -11.25 -15.77
CA TRP A 269 -13.65 -12.51 -15.08
C TRP A 269 -14.10 -13.66 -15.96
N THR A 270 -13.18 -14.61 -16.16
CA THR A 270 -13.41 -15.85 -16.91
C THR A 270 -13.19 -17.05 -16.02
N GLY A 271 -13.54 -18.25 -16.48
CA GLY A 271 -13.23 -19.48 -15.75
C GLY A 271 -11.72 -19.74 -15.54
N ALA A 272 -10.85 -19.08 -16.31
CA ALA A 272 -9.39 -19.18 -16.17
C ALA A 272 -8.79 -18.12 -15.23
N GLY A 273 -9.51 -17.02 -14.96
CA GLY A 273 -9.06 -15.91 -14.13
C GLY A 273 -9.51 -14.54 -14.65
N HIS A 274 -8.83 -13.49 -14.21
CA HIS A 274 -9.09 -12.10 -14.59
C HIS A 274 -8.36 -11.76 -15.89
N ALA A 275 -9.10 -11.71 -16.99
CA ALA A 275 -8.58 -11.40 -18.32
C ALA A 275 -8.45 -9.89 -18.52
N LEU A 276 -7.30 -9.46 -19.02
CA LEU A 276 -7.06 -8.07 -19.41
C LEU A 276 -7.66 -7.81 -20.79
N THR A 277 -8.33 -6.67 -20.93
CA THR A 277 -8.95 -6.19 -22.15
C THR A 277 -8.25 -4.94 -22.67
N GLU A 278 -8.57 -4.49 -23.88
CA GLU A 278 -8.10 -3.19 -24.38
C GLU A 278 -8.59 -2.04 -23.47
N ALA A 279 -9.80 -2.15 -22.92
CA ALA A 279 -10.32 -1.22 -21.94
C ALA A 279 -9.47 -1.19 -20.64
N SER A 280 -8.87 -2.32 -20.25
CA SER A 280 -7.95 -2.38 -19.12
C SER A 280 -6.70 -1.54 -19.35
N ARG A 281 -6.10 -1.60 -20.54
CA ARG A 281 -4.94 -0.78 -20.92
C ARG A 281 -5.29 0.70 -20.95
N ALA A 282 -6.37 1.05 -21.64
CA ALA A 282 -6.84 2.43 -21.75
C ALA A 282 -7.13 3.03 -20.36
N ALA A 283 -7.77 2.26 -19.46
CA ALA A 283 -8.05 2.70 -18.12
C ALA A 283 -6.77 2.94 -17.29
N VAL A 284 -5.77 2.06 -17.42
CA VAL A 284 -4.48 2.20 -16.73
C VAL A 284 -3.71 3.40 -17.26
N GLN A 285 -3.64 3.59 -18.58
CA GLN A 285 -2.97 4.73 -19.19
C GLN A 285 -3.61 6.05 -18.78
N THR A 286 -4.94 6.12 -18.78
CA THR A 286 -5.68 7.30 -18.34
C THR A 286 -5.47 7.56 -16.85
N PHE A 287 -5.50 6.52 -16.03
CA PHE A 287 -5.36 6.64 -14.57
C PHE A 287 -3.99 7.19 -14.19
N PHE A 288 -2.93 6.71 -14.82
CA PHE A 288 -1.57 7.20 -14.58
C PHE A 288 -1.18 8.39 -15.45
N ASN A 289 -2.10 8.93 -16.26
CA ASN A 289 -1.80 10.00 -17.22
C ASN A 289 -0.53 9.73 -18.04
N VAL A 290 -0.28 8.48 -18.35
CA VAL A 290 0.84 8.07 -19.20
C VAL A 290 0.37 8.21 -20.64
N SER A 291 1.00 9.11 -21.39
CA SER A 291 0.80 9.16 -22.84
C SER A 291 1.18 7.80 -23.43
N PRO A 292 0.37 7.21 -24.32
CA PRO A 292 0.75 5.99 -24.98
C PRO A 292 2.10 6.25 -25.67
N THR A 293 3.13 5.51 -25.28
CA THR A 293 4.37 5.48 -26.05
C THR A 293 3.96 5.09 -27.47
N GLU A 294 4.28 5.93 -28.46
CA GLU A 294 4.06 5.58 -29.86
C GLU A 294 4.64 4.18 -30.08
N ALA A 295 3.73 3.21 -30.17
CA ALA A 295 4.08 1.86 -30.53
C ALA A 295 4.79 2.00 -31.87
N GLN A 296 6.09 1.67 -31.90
CA GLN A 296 6.88 1.62 -33.13
C GLN A 296 6.03 1.00 -34.20
N ALA A 297 5.58 1.81 -35.16
CA ALA A 297 4.96 1.32 -36.37
C ALA A 297 5.94 0.30 -36.97
N PRO A 298 5.47 -0.90 -37.35
CA PRO A 298 6.35 -1.85 -38.00
C PRO A 298 6.95 -1.14 -39.22
N SER A 299 8.26 -1.01 -39.24
CA SER A 299 8.99 -0.47 -40.37
C SER A 299 8.50 -1.21 -41.62
N ALA A 300 7.74 -0.50 -42.44
CA ALA A 300 7.41 -0.97 -43.78
C ALA A 300 8.74 -1.25 -44.49
N SER A 301 9.04 -2.50 -44.67
CA SER A 301 10.11 -2.95 -45.56
C SER A 301 9.71 -2.44 -46.94
N GLU A 302 10.45 -1.43 -47.40
CA GLU A 302 10.43 -1.02 -48.80
C GLU A 302 10.82 -2.18 -49.70
N PRO A 303 10.28 -2.24 -50.93
CA PRO A 303 10.37 -3.33 -51.87
C PRO A 303 11.77 -3.52 -52.46
#